data_ac905401ed01782bdfa3e80c427d4ea7
#
_entry.id   ac905401ed01782bdfa3e80c427d4ea7
#
_cell.length_a   1.000
_cell.length_b   1.000
_cell.length_c   1.000
_cell.angle_alpha   90.00
_cell.angle_beta   90.00
_cell.angle_gamma   90.00
#
_symmetry.space_group_name_H-M   'P 1'
#
loop_
_entity.id
_entity.type
_entity.pdbx_description
1 polymer ?
#
loop_
_entity_poly.entity_id
_entity_poly.type
_entity_poly.pdbx_seq_one_letter_code
_entity_poly.pdbx_strand_id
1 'polypeptide(L)'
;MCVYSDLASFASVRLFAKELLEKDIHVDILILNAGMQTGDELTLSEDGVEMLYQVNHLSQFLLTRLLLPTLSHTSDRIARIVHVSSSMHYIGQIDRDAYNSSALNSINSTRRTSFQSYSDSKLMNAVFSNSLDRFFRQEGNEQYSGISSVSIHPGFVVSDLDRGLPSHMEVILRTIRSLVARPTIDGAVTQVTAATHPQLLAHGGGLYFEDQCIMSHCTSCLLCSIDKKRGVGVIPHGSATSFEDQDWLWDTSSAIVGLSNF
;
A
#
# COMPACT_ATOMS: atom_id res chain seq x y z
N MET A 1 -17.59 -7.25 13.98
CA MET A 1 -16.67 -6.97 15.10
C MET A 1 -15.84 -5.76 14.72
N CYS A 2 -15.64 -4.81 15.61
CA CYS A 2 -14.73 -3.69 15.39
C CYS A 2 -13.59 -3.83 16.41
N VAL A 3 -12.36 -3.84 15.94
CA VAL A 3 -11.16 -3.92 16.77
C VAL A 3 -10.28 -2.73 16.44
N TYR A 4 -9.77 -2.08 17.47
CA TYR A 4 -8.93 -0.90 17.33
C TYR A 4 -7.49 -1.27 16.96
N SER A 5 -6.90 -0.56 16.03
CA SER A 5 -5.47 -0.60 15.72
C SER A 5 -4.97 0.80 15.39
N ASP A 6 -3.90 1.21 16.07
CA ASP A 6 -3.18 2.45 15.75
C ASP A 6 -1.94 2.10 14.93
N LEU A 7 -1.89 2.57 13.69
CA LEU A 7 -0.75 2.34 12.81
C LEU A 7 0.48 3.20 13.15
N ALA A 8 0.34 4.17 14.04
CA ALA A 8 1.48 4.93 14.58
C ALA A 8 2.23 4.16 15.70
N SER A 9 1.79 2.92 16.02
CA SER A 9 2.37 2.08 17.06
C SER A 9 2.51 0.63 16.59
N PHE A 10 3.72 0.12 16.48
CA PHE A 10 3.95 -1.30 16.16
C PHE A 10 3.37 -2.23 17.24
N ALA A 11 3.40 -1.79 18.50
CA ALA A 11 2.79 -2.56 19.58
C ALA A 11 1.29 -2.71 19.39
N SER A 12 0.59 -1.65 18.99
CA SER A 12 -0.84 -1.67 18.68
C SER A 12 -1.16 -2.60 17.51
N VAL A 13 -0.37 -2.55 16.43
CA VAL A 13 -0.51 -3.43 15.27
C VAL A 13 -0.34 -4.90 15.65
N ARG A 14 0.66 -5.21 16.50
CA ARG A 14 0.90 -6.58 16.98
C ARG A 14 -0.24 -7.08 17.85
N LEU A 15 -0.75 -6.22 18.74
CA LEU A 15 -1.88 -6.57 19.61
C LEU A 15 -3.13 -6.87 18.79
N PHE A 16 -3.43 -6.04 17.79
CA PHE A 16 -4.53 -6.25 16.85
C PHE A 16 -4.42 -7.57 16.10
N ALA A 17 -3.25 -7.86 15.53
CA ALA A 17 -3.02 -9.11 14.80
C ALA A 17 -3.16 -10.32 15.72
N LYS A 18 -2.61 -10.25 16.95
CA LYS A 18 -2.74 -11.29 17.96
C LYS A 18 -4.19 -11.59 18.31
N GLU A 19 -5.01 -10.53 18.50
CA GLU A 19 -6.43 -10.69 18.81
C GLU A 19 -7.21 -11.43 17.69
N LEU A 20 -6.88 -11.17 16.41
CA LEU A 20 -7.49 -11.85 15.29
C LEU A 20 -7.06 -13.33 15.25
N LEU A 21 -5.78 -13.61 15.47
CA LEU A 21 -5.22 -14.97 15.51
C LEU A 21 -5.83 -15.80 16.65
N GLU A 22 -5.94 -15.23 17.85
CA GLU A 22 -6.51 -15.92 19.02
C GLU A 22 -8.01 -16.23 18.86
N LYS A 23 -8.72 -15.46 18.02
CA LYS A 23 -10.13 -15.68 17.69
C LYS A 23 -10.33 -16.62 16.50
N ASP A 24 -9.27 -17.17 15.95
CA ASP A 24 -9.28 -18.04 14.75
C ASP A 24 -10.07 -17.42 13.58
N ILE A 25 -9.86 -16.13 13.35
CA ILE A 25 -10.55 -15.39 12.29
C ILE A 25 -9.81 -15.62 10.98
N HIS A 26 -10.49 -16.21 10.01
CA HIS A 26 -10.02 -16.29 8.64
C HIS A 26 -10.25 -14.97 7.90
N VAL A 27 -9.23 -14.51 7.17
CA VAL A 27 -9.29 -13.29 6.37
C VAL A 27 -9.24 -13.67 4.90
N ASP A 28 -10.33 -13.44 4.17
CA ASP A 28 -10.39 -13.64 2.72
C ASP A 28 -9.88 -12.39 1.96
N ILE A 29 -10.15 -11.20 2.51
CA ILE A 29 -9.77 -9.93 1.88
C ILE A 29 -9.15 -9.01 2.92
N LEU A 30 -7.91 -8.57 2.68
CA LEU A 30 -7.22 -7.56 3.46
C LEU A 30 -7.06 -6.28 2.64
N ILE A 31 -7.74 -5.21 3.03
CA ILE A 31 -7.63 -3.90 2.36
C ILE A 31 -6.80 -2.96 3.24
N LEU A 32 -5.60 -2.66 2.80
CA LEU A 32 -4.66 -1.74 3.44
C LEU A 32 -4.95 -0.31 2.94
N ASN A 33 -6.05 0.24 3.44
CA ASN A 33 -6.58 1.52 2.97
C ASN A 33 -6.08 2.71 3.79
N ALA A 34 -5.82 2.54 5.08
CA ALA A 34 -5.43 3.62 5.95
C ALA A 34 -4.16 4.33 5.43
N GLY A 35 -4.14 5.63 5.55
CA GLY A 35 -3.00 6.45 5.16
C GLY A 35 -3.22 7.88 5.60
N MET A 36 -2.13 8.60 5.73
CA MET A 36 -2.13 10.00 6.15
C MET A 36 -1.15 10.84 5.34
N GLN A 37 -1.34 12.13 5.42
CA GLN A 37 -0.42 13.18 4.99
C GLN A 37 -0.15 14.06 6.22
N THR A 38 1.07 14.56 6.36
CA THR A 38 1.45 15.50 7.42
C THR A 38 1.82 16.86 6.81
N GLY A 39 2.00 17.87 7.64
CA GLY A 39 2.71 19.11 7.27
C GLY A 39 4.21 18.86 7.05
N ASP A 40 4.94 19.93 6.70
CA ASP A 40 6.39 19.84 6.41
C ASP A 40 7.26 19.69 7.69
N GLU A 41 6.66 19.73 8.87
CA GLU A 41 7.37 19.43 10.11
C GLU A 41 7.55 17.93 10.27
N LEU A 42 8.79 17.51 10.52
CA LEU A 42 9.10 16.12 10.81
C LEU A 42 8.36 15.68 12.07
N THR A 43 7.51 14.69 11.92
CA THR A 43 6.79 14.08 13.03
C THR A 43 7.24 12.63 13.17
N LEU A 44 7.67 12.24 14.37
CA LEU A 44 8.02 10.87 14.69
C LEU A 44 6.86 10.18 15.42
N SER A 45 6.73 8.89 15.17
CA SER A 45 5.85 8.00 15.92
C SER A 45 6.45 7.69 17.31
N GLU A 46 5.71 6.95 18.13
CA GLU A 46 6.23 6.45 19.42
C GLU A 46 7.36 5.42 19.24
N ASP A 47 7.44 4.76 18.08
CA ASP A 47 8.53 3.85 17.74
C ASP A 47 9.77 4.59 17.20
N GLY A 48 9.76 5.93 17.17
CA GLY A 48 10.87 6.76 16.71
C GLY A 48 11.06 6.79 15.20
N VAL A 49 10.04 6.37 14.43
CA VAL A 49 10.05 6.33 12.96
C VAL A 49 9.29 7.53 12.41
N GLU A 50 9.70 8.03 11.24
CA GLU A 50 8.97 9.09 10.52
C GLU A 50 7.51 8.65 10.29
N MET A 51 6.57 9.52 10.62
CA MET A 51 5.16 9.20 10.77
C MET A 51 4.53 8.66 9.47
N LEU A 52 4.85 9.25 8.31
CA LEU A 52 4.29 8.80 7.02
C LEU A 52 4.86 7.43 6.62
N TYR A 53 6.16 7.23 6.83
CA TYR A 53 6.80 5.95 6.56
C TYR A 53 6.21 4.85 7.44
N GLN A 54 6.00 5.11 8.73
CA GLN A 54 5.41 4.15 9.64
C GLN A 54 3.96 3.84 9.29
N VAL A 55 3.09 4.84 9.25
CA VAL A 55 1.64 4.64 9.08
C VAL A 55 1.29 4.12 7.68
N ASN A 56 1.88 4.72 6.64
CA ASN A 56 1.51 4.40 5.27
C ASN A 56 2.16 3.11 4.75
N HIS A 57 3.31 2.69 5.32
CA HIS A 57 4.04 1.52 4.84
C HIS A 57 4.38 0.50 5.93
N LEU A 58 5.24 0.82 6.91
CA LEU A 58 5.81 -0.18 7.83
C LEU A 58 4.76 -0.90 8.67
N SER A 59 3.77 -0.18 9.18
CA SER A 59 2.69 -0.79 9.97
C SER A 59 1.78 -1.66 9.12
N GLN A 60 1.55 -1.29 7.87
CA GLN A 60 0.81 -2.13 6.92
C GLN A 60 1.64 -3.37 6.51
N PHE A 61 2.94 -3.22 6.33
CA PHE A 61 3.87 -4.33 6.12
C PHE A 61 3.82 -5.30 7.31
N LEU A 62 3.99 -4.80 8.53
CA LEU A 62 3.93 -5.59 9.76
C LEU A 62 2.60 -6.34 9.89
N LEU A 63 1.48 -5.62 9.74
CA LEU A 63 0.14 -6.20 9.81
C LEU A 63 -0.05 -7.33 8.81
N THR A 64 0.33 -7.09 7.56
CA THR A 64 0.23 -8.10 6.50
C THR A 64 1.02 -9.35 6.85
N ARG A 65 2.30 -9.19 7.25
CA ARG A 65 3.17 -10.31 7.61
C ARG A 65 2.64 -11.12 8.79
N LEU A 66 2.06 -10.46 9.79
CA LEU A 66 1.45 -11.12 10.95
C LEU A 66 0.15 -11.84 10.60
N LEU A 67 -0.62 -11.36 9.64
CA LEU A 67 -1.90 -11.95 9.24
C LEU A 67 -1.78 -12.98 8.12
N LEU A 68 -0.61 -13.20 7.50
CA LEU A 68 -0.44 -14.23 6.47
C LEU A 68 -0.98 -15.61 6.88
N PRO A 69 -0.81 -16.09 8.13
CA PRO A 69 -1.37 -17.38 8.54
C PRO A 69 -2.91 -17.43 8.54
N THR A 70 -3.59 -16.27 8.61
CA THR A 70 -5.06 -16.19 8.62
C THR A 70 -5.64 -15.99 7.22
N LEU A 71 -4.81 -15.67 6.23
CA LEU A 71 -5.23 -15.53 4.85
C LEU A 71 -5.44 -16.92 4.26
N SER A 72 -6.71 -17.31 4.21
CA SER A 72 -7.09 -18.67 3.87
C SER A 72 -6.87 -18.95 2.40
N HIS A 73 -6.18 -20.05 2.12
CA HIS A 73 -6.23 -20.70 0.84
C HIS A 73 -6.98 -22.03 0.99
N THR A 74 -8.14 -22.11 0.37
CA THR A 74 -8.80 -23.40 0.10
C THR A 74 -9.08 -23.47 -1.39
N SER A 75 -9.28 -24.67 -1.93
CA SER A 75 -9.61 -24.84 -3.37
C SER A 75 -10.76 -23.96 -3.85
N ASP A 76 -11.63 -23.54 -2.95
CA ASP A 76 -12.85 -22.78 -3.22
C ASP A 76 -12.77 -21.31 -2.80
N ARG A 77 -11.68 -20.87 -2.17
CA ARG A 77 -11.50 -19.50 -1.67
C ARG A 77 -10.17 -18.92 -2.12
N ILE A 78 -10.20 -17.70 -2.60
CA ILE A 78 -9.02 -16.95 -3.00
C ILE A 78 -8.88 -15.77 -2.05
N ALA A 79 -7.75 -15.71 -1.34
CA ALA A 79 -7.45 -14.58 -0.50
C ALA A 79 -6.82 -13.45 -1.32
N ARG A 80 -7.13 -12.21 -0.95
CA ARG A 80 -6.61 -11.03 -1.63
C ARG A 80 -6.14 -9.95 -0.68
N ILE A 81 -4.99 -9.37 -1.01
CA ILE A 81 -4.43 -8.22 -0.33
C ILE A 81 -4.47 -7.05 -1.30
N VAL A 82 -5.13 -5.95 -0.90
CA VAL A 82 -5.26 -4.72 -1.70
C VAL A 82 -4.51 -3.59 -1.00
N HIS A 83 -3.45 -3.10 -1.64
CA HIS A 83 -2.66 -1.97 -1.14
C HIS A 83 -3.15 -0.67 -1.78
N VAL A 84 -3.61 0.27 -0.95
CA VAL A 84 -4.04 1.58 -1.45
C VAL A 84 -2.83 2.49 -1.58
N SER A 85 -2.34 2.60 -2.81
CA SER A 85 -1.30 3.51 -3.25
C SER A 85 -1.91 4.87 -3.67
N SER A 86 -1.27 5.59 -4.56
CA SER A 86 -1.70 6.87 -5.12
C SER A 86 -0.98 7.10 -6.44
N SER A 87 -1.52 7.95 -7.34
CA SER A 87 -0.78 8.46 -8.49
C SER A 87 0.53 9.16 -8.10
N MET A 88 0.66 9.59 -6.85
CA MET A 88 1.91 10.16 -6.32
C MET A 88 3.08 9.19 -6.33
N HIS A 89 2.83 7.86 -6.40
CA HIS A 89 3.90 6.85 -6.51
C HIS A 89 4.79 7.06 -7.74
N TYR A 90 4.27 7.68 -8.83
CA TYR A 90 5.07 7.95 -10.03
C TYR A 90 6.22 8.92 -9.83
N ILE A 91 6.16 9.75 -8.78
CA ILE A 91 7.23 10.71 -8.41
C ILE A 91 7.92 10.31 -7.11
N GLY A 92 7.51 9.21 -6.50
CA GLY A 92 8.16 8.62 -5.33
C GLY A 92 9.54 8.07 -5.69
N GLN A 93 10.38 7.89 -4.67
CA GLN A 93 11.73 7.34 -4.81
C GLN A 93 12.02 6.34 -3.69
N ILE A 94 12.70 5.25 -4.03
CA ILE A 94 13.28 4.33 -3.04
C ILE A 94 14.68 4.82 -2.71
N ASP A 95 14.75 5.76 -1.78
CA ASP A 95 16.02 6.33 -1.30
C ASP A 95 16.57 5.45 -0.17
N ARG A 96 17.49 4.56 -0.52
CA ARG A 96 18.05 3.56 0.40
C ARG A 96 18.85 4.19 1.53
N ASP A 97 19.42 5.36 1.33
CA ASP A 97 20.15 6.06 2.38
C ASP A 97 19.21 6.71 3.37
N ALA A 98 18.08 7.24 2.90
CA ALA A 98 17.08 7.90 3.73
C ALA A 98 16.27 6.90 4.58
N TYR A 99 15.96 5.72 4.04
CA TYR A 99 15.05 4.74 4.67
C TYR A 99 15.76 3.50 5.22
N ASN A 100 17.08 3.53 5.35
CA ASN A 100 17.88 2.45 5.90
C ASN A 100 17.60 2.21 7.40
N SER A 101 17.54 0.95 7.82
CA SER A 101 17.30 0.57 9.23
C SER A 101 18.33 1.12 10.23
N SER A 102 19.59 1.31 9.78
CA SER A 102 20.65 1.93 10.60
C SER A 102 20.48 3.43 10.72
N ALA A 103 19.67 4.04 9.90
CA ALA A 103 19.53 5.47 9.68
C ALA A 103 18.14 5.99 10.09
N LEU A 104 17.42 5.27 10.96
CA LEU A 104 16.19 5.81 11.58
C LEU A 104 16.40 7.22 12.15
N ASN A 105 17.64 7.51 12.58
CA ASN A 105 18.08 8.86 12.96
C ASN A 105 18.49 9.74 11.76
N SER A 106 18.70 9.21 10.57
CA SER A 106 19.13 9.97 9.39
C SER A 106 17.98 10.36 8.45
N ILE A 107 16.83 9.69 8.53
CA ILE A 107 15.58 10.21 7.95
C ILE A 107 15.33 11.62 8.49
N ASN A 108 15.74 11.85 9.74
CA ASN A 108 15.73 13.16 10.39
C ASN A 108 16.74 14.16 9.81
N SER A 109 17.76 13.71 9.08
CA SER A 109 18.83 14.58 8.54
C SER A 109 18.64 14.95 7.06
N THR A 110 17.92 14.14 6.30
CA THR A 110 17.54 14.51 4.95
C THR A 110 16.23 15.29 5.00
N ARG A 111 16.28 16.57 4.71
CA ARG A 111 15.11 17.46 4.59
C ARG A 111 14.21 17.00 3.43
N ARG A 112 13.48 15.90 3.61
CA ARG A 112 12.44 15.52 2.68
C ARG A 112 11.19 16.35 2.99
N THR A 113 10.56 16.89 1.96
CA THR A 113 9.25 17.50 2.14
C THR A 113 8.22 16.43 2.47
N SER A 114 7.18 16.79 3.21
CA SER A 114 6.05 15.91 3.47
C SER A 114 5.45 15.33 2.18
N PHE A 115 5.44 16.12 1.13
CA PHE A 115 4.99 15.68 -0.20
C PHE A 115 5.87 14.56 -0.78
N GLN A 116 7.20 14.66 -0.63
CA GLN A 116 8.11 13.61 -1.08
C GLN A 116 7.98 12.35 -0.23
N SER A 117 7.95 12.47 1.12
CA SER A 117 7.76 11.34 2.03
C SER A 117 6.44 10.60 1.76
N TYR A 118 5.36 11.35 1.49
CA TYR A 118 4.10 10.75 1.08
C TYR A 118 4.23 9.99 -0.25
N SER A 119 4.84 10.59 -1.26
CA SER A 119 5.04 9.99 -2.58
C SER A 119 5.86 8.70 -2.48
N ASP A 120 6.93 8.73 -1.68
CA ASP A 120 7.78 7.57 -1.39
C ASP A 120 6.99 6.46 -0.70
N SER A 121 6.20 6.80 0.32
CA SER A 121 5.38 5.82 1.03
C SER A 121 4.36 5.13 0.10
N LYS A 122 3.80 5.89 -0.86
CA LYS A 122 2.86 5.33 -1.84
C LYS A 122 3.55 4.48 -2.91
N LEU A 123 4.80 4.81 -3.27
CA LEU A 123 5.63 3.93 -4.08
C LEU A 123 5.97 2.64 -3.33
N MET A 124 6.36 2.73 -2.06
CA MET A 124 6.65 1.57 -1.22
C MET A 124 5.46 0.60 -1.13
N ASN A 125 4.23 1.11 -1.10
CA ASN A 125 3.03 0.26 -1.12
C ASN A 125 2.91 -0.53 -2.44
N ALA A 126 3.23 0.06 -3.58
CA ALA A 126 3.24 -0.65 -4.87
C ALA A 126 4.40 -1.65 -4.96
N VAL A 127 5.60 -1.28 -4.48
CA VAL A 127 6.77 -2.18 -4.40
C VAL A 127 6.46 -3.38 -3.52
N PHE A 128 5.90 -3.15 -2.33
CA PHE A 128 5.55 -4.21 -1.38
C PHE A 128 4.48 -5.15 -1.94
N SER A 129 3.46 -4.62 -2.63
CA SER A 129 2.45 -5.43 -3.29
C SER A 129 3.07 -6.42 -4.28
N ASN A 130 4.03 -5.96 -5.10
CA ASN A 130 4.74 -6.79 -6.07
C ASN A 130 5.69 -7.78 -5.38
N SER A 131 6.36 -7.36 -4.29
CA SER A 131 7.21 -8.24 -3.48
C SER A 131 6.42 -9.40 -2.88
N LEU A 132 5.22 -9.13 -2.35
CA LEU A 132 4.32 -10.15 -1.81
C LEU A 132 3.86 -11.13 -2.88
N ASP A 133 3.43 -10.62 -4.06
CA ASP A 133 2.99 -11.50 -5.13
C ASP A 133 4.12 -12.40 -5.62
N ARG A 134 5.35 -11.87 -5.73
CA ARG A 134 6.54 -12.65 -6.03
C ARG A 134 6.82 -13.69 -4.96
N PHE A 135 6.74 -13.31 -3.68
CA PHE A 135 6.93 -14.22 -2.55
C PHE A 135 5.94 -15.40 -2.58
N PHE A 136 4.66 -15.13 -2.86
CA PHE A 136 3.63 -16.18 -2.94
C PHE A 136 3.85 -17.18 -4.08
N ARG A 137 4.66 -16.83 -5.09
CA ARG A 137 4.95 -17.67 -6.28
C ARG A 137 6.30 -18.35 -6.22
N GLN A 138 7.08 -18.12 -5.16
CA GLN A 138 8.38 -18.77 -4.99
C GLN A 138 8.18 -20.25 -4.61
N GLU A 139 9.12 -21.08 -5.06
CA GLU A 139 9.23 -22.47 -4.62
C GLU A 139 9.38 -22.54 -3.09
N GLY A 140 8.65 -23.43 -2.45
CA GLY A 140 8.58 -23.53 -0.99
C GLY A 140 7.44 -22.71 -0.34
N ASN A 141 6.73 -21.89 -1.11
CA ASN A 141 5.63 -21.05 -0.64
C ASN A 141 4.24 -21.49 -1.16
N GLU A 142 4.10 -22.77 -1.51
CA GLU A 142 2.88 -23.34 -2.10
C GLU A 142 1.64 -23.10 -1.24
N GLN A 143 1.79 -23.00 0.09
CA GLN A 143 0.71 -22.69 1.03
C GLN A 143 0.09 -21.30 0.79
N TYR A 144 0.77 -20.41 0.07
CA TYR A 144 0.29 -19.08 -0.29
C TYR A 144 -0.16 -18.96 -1.75
N SER A 145 -0.15 -20.05 -2.53
CA SER A 145 -0.41 -20.04 -3.98
C SER A 145 -1.78 -19.48 -4.37
N GLY A 146 -2.77 -19.55 -3.47
CA GLY A 146 -4.12 -18.98 -3.65
C GLY A 146 -4.27 -17.53 -3.22
N ILE A 147 -3.18 -16.89 -2.74
CA ILE A 147 -3.21 -15.49 -2.32
C ILE A 147 -2.71 -14.62 -3.47
N SER A 148 -3.39 -13.51 -3.73
CA SER A 148 -2.93 -12.49 -4.67
C SER A 148 -2.78 -11.14 -3.98
N SER A 149 -1.72 -10.41 -4.34
CA SER A 149 -1.47 -9.05 -3.88
C SER A 149 -1.58 -8.08 -5.03
N VAL A 150 -2.33 -7.01 -4.86
CA VAL A 150 -2.54 -5.96 -5.87
C VAL A 150 -2.43 -4.59 -5.23
N SER A 151 -1.98 -3.60 -6.01
CA SER A 151 -1.97 -2.20 -5.58
C SER A 151 -2.89 -1.36 -6.44
N ILE A 152 -3.46 -0.30 -5.85
CA ILE A 152 -4.45 0.55 -6.53
C ILE A 152 -4.21 2.04 -6.27
N HIS A 153 -4.68 2.88 -7.19
CA HIS A 153 -4.96 4.29 -6.96
C HIS A 153 -6.49 4.51 -7.02
N PRO A 154 -7.10 5.04 -5.94
CA PRO A 154 -8.55 5.20 -5.88
C PRO A 154 -9.09 6.38 -6.71
N GLY A 155 -8.23 7.10 -7.42
CA GLY A 155 -8.55 8.38 -8.05
C GLY A 155 -8.44 9.56 -7.07
N PHE A 156 -8.74 10.77 -7.56
CA PHE A 156 -8.82 11.95 -6.71
C PHE A 156 -10.17 11.92 -5.96
N VAL A 157 -10.09 11.62 -4.66
CA VAL A 157 -11.26 11.45 -3.79
C VAL A 157 -11.27 12.57 -2.75
N VAL A 158 -12.46 13.10 -2.44
CA VAL A 158 -12.64 13.99 -1.28
C VAL A 158 -12.40 13.17 -0.01
N SER A 159 -11.27 13.42 0.66
CA SER A 159 -10.90 12.75 1.91
C SER A 159 -10.28 13.73 2.88
N ASP A 160 -10.21 13.33 4.14
CA ASP A 160 -9.55 14.10 5.20
C ASP A 160 -8.01 13.96 5.19
N LEU A 161 -7.44 13.48 4.11
CA LEU A 161 -6.01 13.24 3.96
C LEU A 161 -5.16 14.50 4.19
N ASP A 162 -5.75 15.68 3.95
CA ASP A 162 -5.07 16.98 4.04
C ASP A 162 -5.11 17.63 5.42
N ARG A 163 -5.63 16.92 6.44
CA ARG A 163 -5.65 17.41 7.81
C ARG A 163 -4.25 17.57 8.36
N GLY A 164 -3.59 18.60 8.18
CA GLY A 164 -2.21 18.83 8.66
C GLY A 164 -1.37 19.60 7.67
N LEU A 165 -1.94 19.92 6.51
CA LEU A 165 -1.30 20.82 5.56
C LEU A 165 -1.41 22.28 6.04
N PRO A 166 -0.45 23.13 5.68
CA PRO A 166 -0.56 24.58 5.92
C PRO A 166 -1.87 25.14 5.35
N SER A 167 -2.54 26.01 6.11
CA SER A 167 -3.88 26.52 5.79
C SER A 167 -4.05 27.09 4.39
N HIS A 168 -3.01 27.72 3.83
CA HIS A 168 -3.03 28.25 2.46
C HIS A 168 -3.01 27.12 1.40
N MET A 169 -2.29 26.03 1.64
CA MET A 169 -2.28 24.88 0.76
C MET A 169 -3.57 24.08 0.88
N GLU A 170 -4.12 23.96 2.08
CA GLU A 170 -5.41 23.32 2.32
C GLU A 170 -6.53 24.00 1.51
N VAL A 171 -6.58 25.35 1.50
CA VAL A 171 -7.56 26.11 0.74
C VAL A 171 -7.41 25.89 -0.77
N ILE A 172 -6.18 25.90 -1.29
CA ILE A 172 -5.91 25.69 -2.72
C ILE A 172 -6.32 24.28 -3.12
N LEU A 173 -5.89 23.26 -2.37
CA LEU A 173 -6.22 21.86 -2.64
C LEU A 173 -7.71 21.60 -2.50
N ARG A 174 -8.37 22.19 -1.51
CA ARG A 174 -9.81 22.10 -1.32
C ARG A 174 -10.57 22.71 -2.52
N THR A 175 -10.08 23.82 -3.07
CA THR A 175 -10.70 24.45 -4.25
C THR A 175 -10.51 23.59 -5.49
N ILE A 176 -9.31 23.05 -5.72
CA ILE A 176 -9.03 22.14 -6.83
C ILE A 176 -9.87 20.86 -6.69
N ARG A 177 -9.95 20.30 -5.49
CA ARG A 177 -10.74 19.08 -5.21
C ARG A 177 -12.23 19.32 -5.44
N SER A 178 -12.78 20.47 -5.07
CA SER A 178 -14.19 20.76 -5.33
C SER A 178 -14.58 20.74 -6.81
N LEU A 179 -13.59 20.91 -7.69
CA LEU A 179 -13.76 20.92 -9.15
C LEU A 179 -13.48 19.55 -9.80
N VAL A 180 -12.64 18.70 -9.20
CA VAL A 180 -12.09 17.51 -9.86
C VAL A 180 -12.27 16.23 -9.02
N ALA A 181 -12.47 16.34 -7.70
CA ALA A 181 -12.53 15.18 -6.83
C ALA A 181 -13.89 14.48 -6.90
N ARG A 182 -13.82 13.17 -6.90
CA ARG A 182 -15.01 12.29 -6.87
C ARG A 182 -15.53 12.12 -5.43
N PRO A 183 -16.79 11.81 -5.25
CA PRO A 183 -17.34 11.40 -3.95
C PRO A 183 -16.56 10.21 -3.38
N THR A 184 -16.48 10.10 -2.05
CA THR A 184 -15.75 9.02 -1.36
C THR A 184 -16.22 7.63 -1.80
N ILE A 185 -17.53 7.49 -2.11
CA ILE A 185 -18.09 6.23 -2.58
C ILE A 185 -17.51 5.78 -3.91
N ASP A 186 -17.22 6.71 -4.82
CA ASP A 186 -16.61 6.39 -6.12
C ASP A 186 -15.15 5.94 -5.97
N GLY A 187 -14.43 6.50 -4.99
CA GLY A 187 -13.09 6.03 -4.64
C GLY A 187 -13.10 4.61 -4.08
N ALA A 188 -14.11 4.27 -3.30
CA ALA A 188 -14.25 2.93 -2.75
C ALA A 188 -14.52 1.86 -3.83
N VAL A 189 -15.14 2.22 -4.95
CA VAL A 189 -15.42 1.27 -6.05
C VAL A 189 -14.14 0.63 -6.57
N THR A 190 -13.05 1.40 -6.75
CA THR A 190 -11.76 0.84 -7.23
C THR A 190 -11.22 -0.20 -6.24
N GLN A 191 -11.29 0.07 -4.94
CA GLN A 191 -10.84 -0.85 -3.89
C GLN A 191 -11.70 -2.12 -3.87
N VAL A 192 -13.03 -1.98 -3.89
CA VAL A 192 -13.97 -3.10 -3.90
C VAL A 192 -13.79 -3.95 -5.15
N THR A 193 -13.63 -3.31 -6.31
CA THR A 193 -13.39 -4.03 -7.57
C THR A 193 -12.07 -4.80 -7.51
N ALA A 194 -10.98 -4.17 -7.05
CA ALA A 194 -9.70 -4.85 -6.88
C ALA A 194 -9.80 -6.02 -5.89
N ALA A 195 -10.65 -5.89 -4.87
CA ALA A 195 -10.86 -6.94 -3.88
C ALA A 195 -11.70 -8.12 -4.39
N THR A 196 -12.68 -7.88 -5.27
CA THR A 196 -13.75 -8.87 -5.55
C THR A 196 -13.86 -9.30 -7.01
N HIS A 197 -13.21 -8.61 -7.96
CA HIS A 197 -13.42 -8.88 -9.38
C HIS A 197 -12.88 -10.27 -9.79
N PRO A 198 -13.72 -11.15 -10.39
CA PRO A 198 -13.34 -12.53 -10.67
C PRO A 198 -12.18 -12.68 -11.66
N GLN A 199 -12.08 -11.81 -12.67
CA GLN A 199 -11.00 -11.89 -13.67
C GLN A 199 -9.62 -11.64 -13.07
N LEU A 200 -9.53 -10.88 -11.97
CA LEU A 200 -8.27 -10.68 -11.26
C LEU A 200 -7.77 -11.96 -10.58
N LEU A 201 -8.69 -12.87 -10.28
CA LEU A 201 -8.38 -14.18 -9.75
C LEU A 201 -7.64 -15.06 -10.77
N ALA A 202 -7.98 -14.91 -12.05
CA ALA A 202 -7.38 -15.69 -13.13
C ALA A 202 -6.00 -15.13 -13.56
N HIS A 203 -5.72 -13.84 -13.31
CA HIS A 203 -4.49 -13.19 -13.75
C HIS A 203 -3.36 -13.21 -12.71
N GLY A 204 -3.65 -13.58 -11.46
CA GLY A 204 -2.69 -13.51 -10.36
C GLY A 204 -2.57 -12.11 -9.77
N GLY A 205 -1.49 -11.87 -9.01
CA GLY A 205 -1.20 -10.57 -8.37
C GLY A 205 -0.12 -9.79 -9.10
N GLY A 206 0.50 -8.84 -8.39
CA GLY A 206 1.53 -7.96 -8.95
C GLY A 206 0.98 -6.91 -9.92
N LEU A 207 -0.33 -6.62 -9.83
CA LEU A 207 -1.03 -5.69 -10.71
C LEU A 207 -1.25 -4.35 -10.01
N TYR A 208 -1.23 -3.27 -10.81
CA TYR A 208 -1.59 -1.93 -10.38
C TYR A 208 -2.86 -1.46 -11.11
N PHE A 209 -3.81 -0.90 -10.36
CA PHE A 209 -5.07 -0.42 -10.90
C PHE A 209 -5.23 1.08 -10.64
N GLU A 210 -5.70 1.79 -11.63
CA GLU A 210 -5.96 3.23 -11.54
C GLU A 210 -7.36 3.54 -12.06
N ASP A 211 -8.09 4.39 -11.31
CA ASP A 211 -9.34 5.02 -11.73
C ASP A 211 -10.43 4.07 -12.27
N GLN A 212 -10.64 2.91 -11.66
CA GLN A 212 -11.60 1.89 -12.11
C GLN A 212 -11.30 1.33 -13.52
N CYS A 213 -10.20 1.69 -14.11
CA CYS A 213 -9.75 1.13 -15.38
C CYS A 213 -9.24 -0.30 -15.18
N ILE A 214 -10.13 -1.14 -14.73
CA ILE A 214 -10.03 -2.56 -14.91
C ILE A 214 -10.80 -2.77 -16.17
N MET A 215 -10.22 -2.92 -17.26
CA MET A 215 -10.91 -3.47 -18.40
C MET A 215 -10.57 -2.77 -19.69
N SER A 216 -10.41 -3.58 -20.66
CA SER A 216 -10.32 -3.45 -22.09
C SER A 216 -11.24 -2.43 -22.79
N HIS A 217 -11.98 -1.58 -22.08
CA HIS A 217 -12.99 -0.68 -22.64
C HIS A 217 -12.79 0.81 -22.30
N CYS A 218 -11.74 1.19 -21.58
CA CYS A 218 -11.49 2.61 -21.35
C CYS A 218 -10.76 3.23 -22.56
N THR A 219 -11.52 3.69 -23.53
CA THR A 219 -11.00 4.41 -24.71
C THR A 219 -10.61 5.86 -24.41
N SER A 220 -10.83 6.35 -23.21
CA SER A 220 -10.69 7.76 -22.83
C SER A 220 -9.60 8.06 -21.79
N CYS A 221 -8.90 7.07 -21.25
CA CYS A 221 -7.82 7.32 -20.31
C CYS A 221 -6.48 7.49 -21.04
N LEU A 222 -6.00 8.72 -21.13
CA LEU A 222 -4.73 9.08 -21.80
C LEU A 222 -3.49 8.47 -21.12
N LEU A 223 -3.61 7.92 -19.91
CA LEU A 223 -2.54 7.35 -19.09
C LEU A 223 -2.55 5.82 -19.01
N CYS A 224 -3.56 5.17 -19.57
CA CYS A 224 -3.60 3.72 -19.66
C CYS A 224 -2.71 3.24 -20.81
N SER A 225 -1.42 3.06 -20.55
CA SER A 225 -0.56 2.21 -21.39
C SER A 225 -0.99 0.74 -21.22
N ILE A 226 -2.10 0.39 -21.81
CA ILE A 226 -2.58 -0.98 -21.81
C ILE A 226 -1.66 -1.78 -22.71
N ASP A 227 -0.96 -2.76 -22.18
CA ASP A 227 -0.51 -3.87 -22.99
C ASP A 227 -1.76 -4.61 -23.47
N LYS A 228 -2.21 -4.24 -24.67
CA LYS A 228 -3.41 -4.80 -25.33
C LYS A 228 -3.41 -6.33 -25.43
N LYS A 229 -2.26 -6.98 -25.25
CA LYS A 229 -2.12 -8.44 -25.28
C LYS A 229 -2.44 -9.10 -23.94
N ARG A 230 -2.38 -8.37 -22.80
CA ARG A 230 -2.66 -8.92 -21.47
C ARG A 230 -3.92 -8.37 -20.81
N GLY A 231 -4.54 -7.32 -21.35
CA GLY A 231 -5.90 -6.88 -21.01
C GLY A 231 -6.10 -6.23 -19.65
N VAL A 232 -5.06 -6.05 -18.80
CA VAL A 232 -5.20 -5.56 -17.43
C VAL A 232 -3.92 -4.87 -16.97
N GLY A 233 -4.05 -3.68 -16.41
CA GLY A 233 -3.04 -3.06 -15.55
C GLY A 233 -2.26 -1.91 -16.16
N VAL A 234 -2.19 -0.82 -15.41
CA VAL A 234 -1.21 0.26 -15.61
C VAL A 234 0.14 -0.24 -15.14
N ILE A 235 1.22 0.05 -15.87
CA ILE A 235 2.58 -0.29 -15.42
C ILE A 235 2.92 0.65 -14.26
N PRO A 236 3.22 0.12 -13.06
CA PRO A 236 3.65 0.94 -11.95
C PRO A 236 5.03 1.56 -12.22
N HIS A 237 5.46 2.47 -11.35
CA HIS A 237 6.82 3.03 -11.37
C HIS A 237 7.88 1.92 -11.49
N GLY A 238 9.00 2.21 -12.19
CA GLY A 238 10.06 1.22 -12.45
C GLY A 238 10.60 0.51 -11.20
N SER A 239 10.69 1.22 -10.06
CA SER A 239 11.08 0.61 -8.77
C SER A 239 10.10 -0.46 -8.30
N ALA A 240 8.80 -0.32 -8.58
CA ALA A 240 7.82 -1.34 -8.18
C ALA A 240 8.02 -2.67 -8.92
N THR A 241 8.63 -2.64 -10.10
CA THR A 241 8.97 -3.82 -10.90
C THR A 241 10.43 -4.27 -10.74
N SER A 242 11.27 -3.47 -10.09
CA SER A 242 12.67 -3.78 -9.80
C SER A 242 12.77 -4.83 -8.69
N PHE A 243 13.35 -5.98 -8.99
CA PHE A 243 13.60 -7.01 -7.96
C PHE A 243 14.55 -6.52 -6.87
N GLU A 244 15.55 -5.73 -7.23
CA GLU A 244 16.49 -5.16 -6.28
C GLU A 244 15.81 -4.21 -5.27
N ASP A 245 14.90 -3.35 -5.74
CA ASP A 245 14.14 -2.47 -4.86
C ASP A 245 13.12 -3.24 -4.00
N GLN A 246 12.53 -4.30 -4.56
CA GLN A 246 11.63 -5.19 -3.83
C GLN A 246 12.35 -5.92 -2.69
N ASP A 247 13.53 -6.50 -2.96
CA ASP A 247 14.32 -7.21 -1.97
C ASP A 247 14.82 -6.26 -0.88
N TRP A 248 15.37 -5.10 -1.29
CA TRP A 248 15.82 -4.09 -0.34
C TRP A 248 14.71 -3.61 0.59
N LEU A 249 13.52 -3.27 0.03
CA LEU A 249 12.40 -2.78 0.83
C LEU A 249 11.89 -3.86 1.80
N TRP A 250 11.82 -5.10 1.34
CA TRP A 250 11.41 -6.23 2.17
C TRP A 250 12.34 -6.44 3.36
N ASP A 251 13.66 -6.51 3.11
CA ASP A 251 14.67 -6.74 4.13
C ASP A 251 14.73 -5.58 5.13
N THR A 252 14.73 -4.36 4.62
CA THR A 252 14.77 -3.15 5.45
C THR A 252 13.52 -3.02 6.31
N SER A 253 12.33 -3.22 5.73
CA SER A 253 11.08 -3.20 6.48
C SER A 253 11.04 -4.29 7.55
N SER A 254 11.47 -5.52 7.22
CA SER A 254 11.55 -6.63 8.17
C SER A 254 12.47 -6.29 9.35
N ALA A 255 13.63 -5.74 9.08
CA ALA A 255 14.60 -5.34 10.12
C ALA A 255 14.03 -4.26 11.05
N ILE A 256 13.39 -3.22 10.49
CA ILE A 256 12.82 -2.11 11.27
C ILE A 256 11.68 -2.61 12.17
N VAL A 257 10.78 -3.41 11.64
CA VAL A 257 9.65 -3.92 12.44
C VAL A 257 10.01 -5.13 13.30
N GLY A 258 11.26 -5.60 13.29
CA GLY A 258 11.74 -6.71 14.12
C GLY A 258 11.12 -8.06 13.74
N LEU A 259 10.96 -8.33 12.45
CA LEU A 259 10.58 -9.63 11.91
C LEU A 259 11.82 -10.31 11.29
N SER A 260 11.93 -11.63 11.46
CA SER A 260 12.89 -12.42 10.69
C SER A 260 12.46 -12.47 9.22
N ASN A 261 13.42 -12.47 8.32
CA ASN A 261 13.16 -12.89 6.94
C ASN A 261 12.76 -14.37 6.97
N PHE A 262 11.82 -14.75 6.10
CA PHE A 262 11.39 -16.15 6.00
C PHE A 262 12.50 -17.03 5.53
#